data_17ac7abf7cc0b00403089180a49f1cec
#
_entry.id   17ac7abf7cc0b00403089180a49f1cec
#
_cell.length_a   1.000
_cell.length_b   1.000
_cell.length_c   1.000
_cell.angle_alpha   90.00
_cell.angle_beta   90.00
_cell.angle_gamma   90.00
#
_symmetry.space_group_name_H-M   'P 1'
#
loop_
_entity.id
_entity.type
_entity.pdbx_description
1 polymer ?
#
loop_
_entity_poly.entity_id
_entity_poly.type
_entity_poly.pdbx_seq_one_letter_code
_entity_poly.pdbx_strand_id
1 'polypeptide(L)'
;MLKLVVLVSGGGTNLQAIIDGIADGSIPNTEIKAVISNNKNAYALQRAKDHNIAAACVSPKDFADRAAFNQALLEKIQSCEPDLIVLAGCLVVIPEIMVDAYPNKIINIHPLSLIHI
;
A
#
# COMPACT_ATOMS: atom_id res chain seq x y z
N MET A 1 7.53 16.84 2.85
CA MET A 1 7.46 15.71 1.86
C MET A 1 6.27 14.85 2.18
N LEU A 2 5.50 14.51 1.17
CA LEU A 2 4.31 13.65 1.34
C LEU A 2 4.76 12.21 1.56
N LYS A 3 4.29 11.60 2.64
CA LYS A 3 4.67 10.23 3.02
C LYS A 3 3.56 9.26 2.65
N LEU A 4 3.88 8.27 1.84
CA LEU A 4 2.92 7.26 1.39
C LEU A 4 3.17 5.91 2.06
N VAL A 5 2.09 5.20 2.34
CA VAL A 5 2.11 3.76 2.55
C VAL A 5 1.31 3.17 1.40
N VAL A 6 1.88 2.19 0.70
CA VAL A 6 1.25 1.58 -0.47
C VAL A 6 0.85 0.15 -0.13
N LEU A 7 -0.43 -0.16 -0.30
CA LEU A 7 -0.96 -1.50 -0.07
C LEU A 7 -1.14 -2.21 -1.41
N VAL A 8 -0.65 -3.44 -1.49
CA VAL A 8 -0.62 -4.22 -2.73
C VAL A 8 -1.03 -5.67 -2.46
N SER A 9 -1.45 -6.37 -3.50
CA SER A 9 -1.76 -7.81 -3.40
C SER A 9 -1.00 -8.66 -4.41
N GLY A 10 -0.53 -8.09 -5.49
CA GLY A 10 0.04 -8.84 -6.61
C GLY A 10 1.39 -8.33 -7.10
N GLY A 11 1.52 -8.21 -8.40
CA GLY A 11 2.79 -7.94 -9.07
C GLY A 11 3.35 -6.53 -8.89
N GLY A 12 2.50 -5.56 -8.59
CA GLY A 12 2.96 -4.22 -8.26
C GLY A 12 3.26 -3.32 -9.45
N THR A 13 2.56 -3.49 -10.57
CA THR A 13 2.77 -2.60 -11.72
C THR A 13 2.37 -1.17 -11.40
N ASN A 14 1.30 -0.97 -10.63
CA ASN A 14 0.92 0.36 -10.17
C ASN A 14 1.92 0.92 -9.18
N LEU A 15 2.46 0.07 -8.30
CA LEU A 15 3.54 0.46 -7.40
C LEU A 15 4.76 0.92 -8.19
N GLN A 16 5.13 0.16 -9.23
CA GLN A 16 6.28 0.53 -10.06
C GLN A 16 6.06 1.89 -10.72
N ALA A 17 4.85 2.17 -11.18
CA ALA A 17 4.53 3.46 -11.78
C ALA A 17 4.72 4.61 -10.77
N ILE A 18 4.36 4.39 -9.51
CA ILE A 18 4.57 5.39 -8.45
C ILE A 18 6.07 5.58 -8.20
N ILE A 19 6.81 4.49 -8.10
CA ILE A 19 8.26 4.54 -7.89
C ILE A 19 8.92 5.32 -9.02
N ASP A 20 8.57 5.00 -10.26
CA ASP A 20 9.12 5.66 -11.44
C ASP A 20 8.76 7.15 -11.48
N GLY A 21 7.52 7.49 -11.11
CA GLY A 21 7.07 8.87 -11.07
C GLY A 21 7.80 9.71 -10.03
N ILE A 22 8.12 9.11 -8.89
CA ILE A 22 8.92 9.78 -7.86
C ILE A 22 10.34 9.98 -8.36
N ALA A 23 10.92 8.97 -9.01
CA ALA A 23 12.28 9.02 -9.49
C ALA A 23 12.48 10.03 -10.61
N ASP A 24 11.50 10.17 -11.51
CA ASP A 24 11.61 11.08 -12.66
C ASP A 24 11.08 12.49 -12.38
N GLY A 25 10.54 12.73 -11.19
CA GLY A 25 10.06 14.04 -10.79
C GLY A 25 8.61 14.34 -11.17
N SER A 26 7.90 13.43 -11.84
CA SER A 26 6.49 13.65 -12.16
C SER A 26 5.59 13.56 -10.92
N ILE A 27 6.07 12.89 -9.86
CA ILE A 27 5.44 12.90 -8.56
C ILE A 27 6.43 13.57 -7.58
N PRO A 28 6.39 14.89 -7.48
CA PRO A 28 7.41 15.62 -6.71
C PRO A 28 7.15 15.58 -5.21
N ASN A 29 8.22 15.73 -4.45
CA ASN A 29 8.16 15.93 -3.02
C ASN A 29 7.39 14.84 -2.27
N THR A 30 7.62 13.58 -2.68
CA THR A 30 6.90 12.42 -2.17
C THR A 30 7.87 11.28 -1.89
N GLU A 31 7.62 10.54 -0.82
CA GLU A 31 8.38 9.32 -0.55
C GLU A 31 7.43 8.19 -0.14
N ILE A 32 7.83 6.95 -0.42
CA ILE A 32 7.10 5.76 0.03
C ILE A 32 7.77 5.28 1.31
N LYS A 33 7.03 5.32 2.41
CA LYS A 33 7.55 4.88 3.71
C LYS A 33 7.58 3.36 3.81
N ALA A 34 6.59 2.70 3.24
CA ALA A 34 6.51 1.24 3.25
C ALA A 34 5.55 0.74 2.18
N VAL A 35 5.82 -0.47 1.70
CA VAL A 35 4.90 -1.24 0.86
C VAL A 35 4.45 -2.43 1.69
N ILE A 36 3.14 -2.61 1.82
CA ILE A 36 2.56 -3.68 2.61
C ILE A 36 1.69 -4.54 1.72
N SER A 37 1.90 -5.86 1.75
CA SER A 37 1.09 -6.81 0.99
C SER A 37 0.37 -7.75 1.94
N ASN A 38 -0.81 -8.22 1.51
CA ASN A 38 -1.53 -9.30 2.18
C ASN A 38 -1.06 -10.68 1.71
N ASN A 39 -0.11 -10.73 0.79
CA ASN A 39 0.41 -11.96 0.21
C ASN A 39 1.95 -11.91 0.24
N LYS A 40 2.55 -12.82 1.01
CA LYS A 40 4.01 -12.87 1.18
C LYS A 40 4.75 -13.14 -0.12
N ASN A 41 4.07 -13.72 -1.11
CA ASN A 41 4.66 -14.05 -2.40
C ASN A 41 4.45 -12.96 -3.45
N ALA A 42 3.88 -11.81 -3.07
CA ALA A 42 3.63 -10.73 -4.01
C ALA A 42 4.94 -10.16 -4.54
N TYR A 43 5.06 -10.10 -5.87
CA TYR A 43 6.26 -9.54 -6.49
C TYR A 43 6.45 -8.06 -6.17
N ALA A 44 5.36 -7.37 -5.83
CA ALA A 44 5.43 -5.98 -5.39
C ALA A 44 6.40 -5.79 -4.22
N LEU A 45 6.49 -6.78 -3.31
CA LEU A 45 7.42 -6.71 -2.19
C LEU A 45 8.88 -6.73 -2.68
N GLN A 46 9.14 -7.51 -3.74
CA GLN A 46 10.48 -7.56 -4.33
C GLN A 46 10.80 -6.22 -5.01
N ARG A 47 9.82 -5.62 -5.70
CA ARG A 47 10.02 -4.31 -6.32
C ARG A 47 10.39 -3.26 -5.28
N ALA A 48 9.75 -3.28 -4.13
CA ALA A 48 10.06 -2.37 -3.03
C ALA A 48 11.50 -2.57 -2.55
N LYS A 49 11.92 -3.82 -2.35
CA LYS A 49 13.27 -4.14 -1.90
C LYS A 49 14.30 -3.70 -2.92
N ASP A 50 14.02 -3.86 -4.21
CA ASP A 50 14.94 -3.49 -5.29
C ASP A 50 15.17 -1.98 -5.33
N HIS A 51 14.26 -1.20 -4.77
CA HIS A 51 14.35 0.26 -4.71
C HIS A 51 14.61 0.78 -3.30
N ASN A 52 15.07 -0.09 -2.40
CA ASN A 52 15.40 0.26 -1.01
C ASN A 52 14.21 0.83 -0.22
N ILE A 53 13.02 0.35 -0.53
CA ILE A 53 11.79 0.73 0.18
C ILE A 53 11.44 -0.38 1.16
N ALA A 54 11.04 -0.01 2.37
CA ALA A 54 10.62 -0.99 3.37
C ALA A 54 9.44 -1.81 2.85
N ALA A 55 9.53 -3.13 3.00
CA ALA A 55 8.50 -4.05 2.53
C ALA A 55 8.05 -4.94 3.68
N ALA A 56 6.75 -5.14 3.81
CA ALA A 56 6.19 -5.98 4.86
C ALA A 56 4.99 -6.76 4.35
N CYS A 57 4.74 -7.90 4.97
CA CYS A 57 3.55 -8.70 4.68
C CYS A 57 2.69 -8.77 5.94
N VAL A 58 1.41 -8.44 5.79
CA VAL A 58 0.40 -8.67 6.83
C VAL A 58 -0.67 -9.54 6.15
N SER A 59 -0.61 -10.84 6.41
CA SER A 59 -1.49 -11.81 5.74
C SER A 59 -2.65 -12.20 6.65
N PRO A 60 -3.89 -12.25 6.12
CA PRO A 60 -5.02 -12.70 6.92
C PRO A 60 -4.88 -14.13 7.40
N LYS A 61 -4.03 -14.94 6.75
CA LYS A 61 -3.78 -16.33 7.14
C LYS A 61 -3.00 -16.46 8.44
N ASP A 62 -2.32 -15.41 8.86
CA ASP A 62 -1.49 -15.42 10.06
C ASP A 62 -2.27 -15.08 11.32
N PHE A 63 -3.56 -14.79 11.20
CA PHE A 63 -4.38 -14.32 12.30
C PHE A 63 -5.60 -15.21 12.51
N ALA A 64 -6.08 -15.28 13.74
CA ALA A 64 -7.19 -16.14 14.12
C ALA A 64 -8.51 -15.70 13.50
N ASP A 65 -8.70 -14.39 13.32
CA ASP A 65 -9.92 -13.85 12.76
C ASP A 65 -9.63 -12.52 12.02
N ARG A 66 -10.67 -12.00 11.39
CA ARG A 66 -10.56 -10.77 10.61
C ARG A 66 -10.24 -9.55 11.48
N ALA A 67 -10.79 -9.52 12.70
CA ALA A 67 -10.56 -8.40 13.60
C ALA A 67 -9.08 -8.29 13.98
N ALA A 68 -8.43 -9.43 14.27
CA ALA A 68 -7.02 -9.46 14.60
C ALA A 68 -6.17 -9.02 13.41
N PHE A 69 -6.51 -9.47 12.20
CA PHE A 69 -5.83 -9.06 10.99
C PHE A 69 -5.98 -7.53 10.76
N ASN A 70 -7.21 -7.03 10.88
CA ASN A 70 -7.48 -5.61 10.66
C ASN A 70 -6.68 -4.74 11.64
N GLN A 71 -6.63 -5.14 12.89
CA GLN A 71 -5.90 -4.40 13.92
C GLN A 71 -4.40 -4.41 13.64
N ALA A 72 -3.85 -5.57 13.27
CA ALA A 72 -2.43 -5.69 12.96
C ALA A 72 -2.05 -4.83 11.74
N LEU A 73 -2.90 -4.82 10.71
CA LEU A 73 -2.67 -4.00 9.53
C LEU A 73 -2.67 -2.52 9.88
N LEU A 74 -3.65 -2.08 10.65
CA LEU A 74 -3.74 -0.69 11.08
C LEU A 74 -2.51 -0.28 11.89
N GLU A 75 -2.09 -1.12 12.85
CA GLU A 75 -0.91 -0.82 13.67
C GLU A 75 0.35 -0.71 12.83
N LYS A 76 0.49 -1.58 11.83
CA LYS A 76 1.65 -1.52 10.94
C LYS A 76 1.67 -0.22 10.15
N ILE A 77 0.52 0.20 9.64
CA ILE A 77 0.39 1.45 8.90
C ILE A 77 0.69 2.64 9.81
N GLN A 78 0.14 2.65 11.01
CA GLN A 78 0.36 3.73 11.97
C GLN A 78 1.84 3.86 12.34
N SER A 79 2.56 2.75 12.41
CA SER A 79 3.99 2.78 12.73
C SER A 79 4.81 3.51 11.66
N CYS A 80 4.29 3.61 10.44
CA CYS A 80 4.96 4.29 9.34
C CYS A 80 4.62 5.79 9.28
N GLU A 81 3.62 6.23 10.02
CA GLU A 81 3.16 7.63 10.08
C GLU A 81 2.90 8.21 8.67
N PRO A 82 2.07 7.59 7.84
CA PRO A 82 1.84 8.09 6.50
C PRO A 82 0.93 9.30 6.49
N ASP A 83 1.11 10.14 5.46
CA ASP A 83 0.17 11.22 5.17
C ASP A 83 -0.97 10.73 4.28
N LEU A 84 -0.72 9.65 3.53
CA LEU A 84 -1.69 9.11 2.57
C LEU A 84 -1.47 7.61 2.41
N ILE A 85 -2.57 6.87 2.32
CA ILE A 85 -2.54 5.44 2.05
C ILE A 85 -3.00 5.23 0.61
N VAL A 86 -2.19 4.53 -0.18
CA VAL A 86 -2.49 4.26 -1.59
C VAL A 86 -2.77 2.77 -1.77
N LEU A 87 -3.91 2.45 -2.32
CA LEU A 87 -4.28 1.07 -2.66
C LEU A 87 -3.89 0.84 -4.12
N ALA A 88 -2.79 0.13 -4.33
CA ALA A 88 -2.22 -0.08 -5.66
C ALA A 88 -2.39 -1.54 -6.06
N GLY A 89 -3.56 -1.88 -6.60
CA GLY A 89 -3.89 -3.26 -6.92
C GLY A 89 -4.11 -4.10 -5.67
N CYS A 90 -4.67 -3.51 -4.63
CA CYS A 90 -4.93 -4.20 -3.37
C CYS A 90 -6.30 -4.87 -3.43
N LEU A 91 -6.33 -6.17 -3.17
CA LEU A 91 -7.55 -6.98 -3.21
C LEU A 91 -8.21 -7.14 -1.85
N VAL A 92 -7.61 -6.58 -0.81
CA VAL A 92 -8.17 -6.65 0.54
C VAL A 92 -9.25 -5.60 0.70
N VAL A 93 -10.36 -6.00 1.33
CA VAL A 93 -11.40 -5.04 1.74
C VAL A 93 -10.82 -4.19 2.87
N ILE A 94 -10.87 -2.87 2.69
CA ILE A 94 -10.32 -1.96 3.67
C ILE A 94 -11.23 -1.90 4.89
N PRO A 95 -10.70 -2.21 6.10
CA PRO A 95 -11.54 -2.23 7.29
C PRO A 95 -11.96 -0.82 7.72
N GLU A 96 -13.13 -0.76 8.33
CA GLU A 96 -13.70 0.49 8.81
C GLU A 96 -12.78 1.21 9.79
N ILE A 97 -12.07 0.46 10.64
CA ILE A 97 -11.13 1.07 11.61
C ILE A 97 -10.03 1.85 10.91
N MET A 98 -9.63 1.40 9.71
CA MET A 98 -8.62 2.12 8.94
C MET A 98 -9.18 3.40 8.33
N VAL A 99 -10.41 3.33 7.80
CA VAL A 99 -11.08 4.49 7.25
C VAL A 99 -11.30 5.55 8.33
N ASP A 100 -11.67 5.12 9.53
CA ASP A 100 -11.86 6.02 10.66
C ASP A 100 -10.57 6.67 11.11
N ALA A 101 -9.45 5.95 11.06
CA ALA A 101 -8.15 6.47 11.47
C ALA A 101 -7.56 7.43 10.42
N TYR A 102 -7.91 7.25 9.16
CA TYR A 102 -7.36 8.04 8.06
C TYR A 102 -8.47 8.60 7.17
N PRO A 103 -9.36 9.43 7.70
CA PRO A 103 -10.47 9.97 6.90
C PRO A 103 -9.94 10.82 5.75
N ASN A 104 -10.44 10.55 4.55
CA ASN A 104 -10.04 11.26 3.33
C ASN A 104 -8.57 11.12 2.98
N LYS A 105 -7.89 10.11 3.53
CA LYS A 105 -6.46 9.89 3.34
C LYS A 105 -6.15 8.56 2.63
N ILE A 106 -7.17 7.91 2.09
CA ILE A 106 -7.00 6.63 1.38
C ILE A 106 -7.45 6.82 -0.05
N ILE A 107 -6.56 6.54 -1.01
CA ILE A 107 -6.92 6.58 -2.43
C ILE A 107 -6.68 5.21 -3.05
N ASN A 108 -7.51 4.88 -4.03
CA ASN A 108 -7.45 3.62 -4.74
C ASN A 108 -7.04 3.88 -6.18
N ILE A 109 -5.97 3.22 -6.61
CA ILE A 109 -5.53 3.29 -8.01
C ILE A 109 -6.05 2.05 -8.70
N HIS A 110 -6.92 2.28 -9.69
CA HIS A 110 -7.59 1.21 -10.42
C HIS A 110 -7.06 1.13 -11.83
N PRO A 111 -6.33 0.08 -12.18
CA PRO A 111 -5.86 -0.06 -13.56
C PRO A 111 -6.99 -0.09 -14.56
N LEU A 112 -8.14 -0.64 -14.16
CA LEU A 112 -9.29 -0.73 -15.03
C LEU A 112 -9.91 0.62 -15.35
N SER A 113 -9.65 1.63 -14.55
CA SER A 113 -10.14 2.96 -14.84
C SER A 113 -9.58 3.48 -16.15
N LEU A 114 -8.53 2.86 -16.64
CA LEU A 114 -7.92 3.23 -17.90
C LEU A 114 -8.61 2.58 -19.10
N ILE A 115 -9.44 1.60 -18.85
CA ILE A 115 -10.00 0.78 -19.92
C ILE A 115 -11.38 1.19 -20.31
N HIS A 116 -12.13 1.72 -19.39
CA HIS A 116 -13.47 2.11 -19.76
C HIS A 116 -13.53 3.46 -20.36
N ILE A 117 -12.67 3.67 -21.03
CA ILE A 117 -12.58 4.77 -21.86
C ILE A 117 -13.45 4.58 -23.09
#